data_a372c2ff68b28ac36bc2126475ed25f8
#
_entry.id   a372c2ff68b28ac36bc2126475ed25f8
#
_cell.length_a   1.000
_cell.length_b   1.000
_cell.length_c   1.000
_cell.angle_alpha   90.00
_cell.angle_beta   90.00
_cell.angle_gamma   90.00
#
_symmetry.space_group_name_H-M   'P 1'
#
loop_
_entity.id
_entity.type
_entity.pdbx_description
1 polymer ?
#
loop_
_entity_poly.entity_id
_entity_poly.type
_entity_poly.pdbx_seq_one_letter_code
_entity_poly.pdbx_strand_id
1 'polypeptide(L)' 'MDAEFDTLDGKIDQLFQLCQRLKSENKELRLQLASAQNEVKRLGDKVEGAKTRLETLLHQIPE' A
#
# COMPACT_ATOMS: atom_id res chain seq x y z
N MET A 1 32.52 -22.91 -25.14
CA MET A 1 31.65 -23.49 -24.09
C MET A 1 31.69 -22.68 -22.83
N ASP A 2 32.88 -22.34 -22.31
CA ASP A 2 32.99 -21.61 -21.06
C ASP A 2 32.33 -20.21 -21.11
N ALA A 3 32.46 -19.51 -22.25
CA ALA A 3 31.85 -18.19 -22.41
C ALA A 3 30.31 -18.25 -22.39
N GLU A 4 29.76 -19.32 -22.94
CA GLU A 4 28.29 -19.52 -22.93
C GLU A 4 27.78 -19.83 -21.54
N PHE A 5 28.50 -20.65 -20.77
CA PHE A 5 28.16 -20.96 -19.39
C PHE A 5 28.29 -19.73 -18.49
N ASP A 6 29.35 -18.93 -18.72
CA ASP A 6 29.53 -17.67 -17.97
C ASP A 6 28.41 -16.68 -18.24
N THR A 7 27.96 -16.59 -19.49
CA THR A 7 26.82 -15.73 -19.85
C THR A 7 25.53 -16.22 -19.19
N LEU A 8 25.32 -17.53 -19.17
CA LEU A 8 24.14 -18.12 -18.54
C LEU A 8 24.14 -17.88 -17.04
N ASP A 9 25.29 -18.09 -16.38
CA ASP A 9 25.46 -17.81 -14.96
C ASP A 9 25.17 -16.35 -14.64
N GLY A 10 25.65 -15.43 -15.48
CA GLY A 10 25.39 -14.00 -15.32
C GLY A 10 23.91 -13.67 -15.41
N LYS A 11 23.19 -14.31 -16.34
CA LYS A 11 21.76 -14.12 -16.49
C LYS A 11 20.98 -14.69 -15.31
N ILE A 12 21.41 -15.84 -14.78
CA ILE A 12 20.81 -16.45 -13.60
C ILE A 12 20.98 -15.54 -12.39
N ASP A 13 22.19 -14.97 -12.22
CA ASP A 13 22.45 -14.03 -11.13
C ASP A 13 21.58 -12.78 -11.25
N GLN A 14 21.45 -12.23 -12.45
CA GLN A 14 20.60 -11.06 -12.69
C GLN A 14 19.13 -11.37 -12.38
N LEU A 15 18.67 -12.54 -12.78
CA LEU A 15 17.31 -12.98 -12.53
C LEU A 15 17.07 -13.16 -11.03
N PHE A 16 18.02 -13.76 -10.33
CA PHE A 16 17.96 -13.92 -8.88
C PHE A 16 17.87 -12.54 -8.19
N GLN A 17 18.72 -11.60 -8.59
CA GLN A 17 18.71 -10.25 -8.02
C GLN A 17 17.39 -9.54 -8.31
N LEU A 18 16.84 -9.70 -9.50
CA LEU A 18 15.54 -9.13 -9.85
C LEU A 18 14.44 -9.73 -8.98
N CYS A 19 14.45 -11.04 -8.78
CA CYS A 19 13.47 -11.70 -7.92
C CYS A 19 13.55 -11.18 -6.49
N GLN A 20 14.74 -10.99 -5.96
CA GLN A 20 14.95 -10.45 -4.62
C GLN A 20 14.42 -9.03 -4.51
N ARG A 21 14.69 -8.20 -5.51
CA ARG A 21 14.20 -6.82 -5.55
C ARG A 21 12.67 -6.78 -5.62
N LEU A 22 12.08 -7.60 -6.49
CA LEU A 22 10.62 -7.66 -6.62
C LEU A 22 9.96 -8.13 -5.32
N LYS A 23 10.59 -9.07 -4.63
CA LYS A 23 10.11 -9.55 -3.33
C LYS A 23 10.10 -8.43 -2.30
N SER A 24 11.17 -7.65 -2.26
CA SER A 24 11.32 -6.52 -1.37
C SER A 24 10.31 -5.42 -1.70
N GLU A 25 10.18 -5.06 -2.97
CA GLU A 25 9.20 -4.07 -3.43
C GLU A 25 7.78 -4.52 -3.13
N ASN A 26 7.48 -5.80 -3.32
CA ASN A 26 6.16 -6.36 -3.04
C ASN A 26 5.82 -6.21 -1.55
N LYS A 27 6.77 -6.54 -0.68
CA LYS A 27 6.59 -6.39 0.76
C LYS A 27 6.34 -4.93 1.14
N GLU A 28 7.12 -4.01 0.58
CA GLU A 28 6.97 -2.59 0.83
C GLU A 28 5.61 -2.07 0.35
N LEU A 29 5.20 -2.47 -0.85
CA LEU A 29 3.90 -2.07 -1.40
C LEU A 29 2.74 -2.58 -0.54
N ARG A 30 2.86 -3.79 0.00
CA ARG A 30 1.84 -4.33 0.91
C ARG A 30 1.74 -3.52 2.19
N LEU A 31 2.88 -3.09 2.73
CA LEU A 31 2.91 -2.23 3.91
C LEU A 31 2.30 -0.86 3.63
N GLN A 32 2.62 -0.28 2.47
CA GLN A 32 2.05 1.00 2.04
C GLN A 32 0.53 0.87 1.84
N LEU A 33 0.08 -0.23 1.26
CA LEU A 33 -1.34 -0.48 1.06
C LEU A 33 -2.08 -0.57 2.40
N ALA A 34 -1.53 -1.32 3.35
CA ALA A 34 -2.13 -1.43 4.67
C ALA A 34 -2.22 -0.08 5.37
N SER A 35 -1.16 0.74 5.25
CA SER A 35 -1.13 2.08 5.81
C SER A 35 -2.19 2.98 5.15
N ALA A 36 -2.30 2.92 3.82
CA ALA A 36 -3.30 3.69 3.07
C ALA A 36 -4.72 3.29 3.46
N GLN A 37 -4.97 1.99 3.60
CA GLN A 37 -6.28 1.48 4.02
C GLN A 37 -6.65 1.97 5.41
N ASN A 38 -5.70 1.98 6.35
CA ASN A 38 -5.91 2.50 7.68
C ASN A 38 -6.21 4.00 7.65
N GLU A 39 -5.54 4.75 6.80
CA GLU A 39 -5.77 6.19 6.63
C GLU A 39 -7.16 6.46 6.05
N VAL A 40 -7.58 5.69 5.06
CA VAL A 40 -8.92 5.80 4.47
C VAL A 40 -9.98 5.55 5.55
N LYS A 41 -9.79 4.52 6.37
CA LYS A 41 -10.71 4.22 7.47
C LYS A 41 -10.76 5.37 8.48
N ARG A 42 -9.60 5.90 8.85
CA ARG A 42 -9.51 7.00 9.80
C ARG A 42 -10.27 8.24 9.29
N LEU A 43 -10.05 8.57 8.02
CA LEU A 43 -10.73 9.71 7.40
C LEU A 43 -12.23 9.47 7.26
N GLY A 44 -12.63 8.25 6.91
CA GLY A 44 -14.05 7.88 6.83
C GLY A 44 -14.74 8.02 8.17
N ASP A 45 -14.10 7.59 9.27
CA ASP A 45 -14.63 7.73 10.62
C ASP A 45 -14.76 9.21 11.00
N LYS A 46 -13.81 10.05 10.62
CA LYS A 46 -13.89 11.49 10.86
C LYS A 46 -15.04 12.15 10.11
N VAL A 47 -15.22 11.77 8.84
CA VAL A 47 -16.32 12.29 8.04
C VAL A 47 -17.66 11.87 8.65
N GLU A 48 -17.79 10.61 9.04
CA GLU A 48 -19.01 10.10 9.66
C GLU A 48 -19.29 10.78 10.99
N GLY A 49 -18.25 11.03 11.79
CA GLY A 49 -18.38 11.77 13.05
C GLY A 49 -18.83 13.21 12.82
N ALA A 50 -18.27 13.88 11.82
CA ALA A 50 -18.68 15.25 11.46
C ALA A 50 -20.11 15.29 11.00
N LYS A 51 -20.53 14.31 10.19
CA LYS A 51 -21.90 14.16 9.72
C LYS A 51 -22.86 14.02 10.87
N THR A 52 -22.55 13.15 11.82
CA THR A 52 -23.38 12.91 13.00
C THR A 52 -23.54 14.18 13.83
N ARG A 53 -22.43 14.93 14.05
CA ARG A 53 -22.47 16.19 14.76
C ARG A 53 -23.35 17.22 14.07
N LEU A 54 -23.25 17.31 12.74
CA LEU A 54 -24.04 18.22 11.95
C LEU A 54 -25.53 17.87 12.07
N GLU A 55 -25.88 16.62 11.96
CA GLU A 55 -27.26 16.14 12.13
C GLU A 55 -27.81 16.51 13.50
N THR A 56 -27.02 16.29 14.55
CA THR A 56 -27.41 16.64 15.91
C THR A 56 -27.67 18.14 16.05
N LEU A 57 -26.78 18.98 15.50
CA LEU A 57 -26.93 20.43 15.52
C LEU A 57 -28.19 20.87 14.78
N LEU A 58 -28.47 20.27 13.63
CA LEU A 58 -29.67 20.60 12.85
C LEU A 58 -30.95 20.26 13.59
N HIS A 59 -30.94 19.18 14.37
CA HIS A 59 -32.10 18.79 15.20
C HIS A 59 -32.28 19.69 16.41
N GLN A 60 -31.28 20.43 16.83
CA GLN A 60 -31.32 21.34 17.96
C GLN A 60 -31.80 22.75 17.59
N ILE A 61 -31.89 23.07 16.30
CA ILE A 61 -32.35 24.36 15.84
C ILE A 61 -33.84 24.46 16.01
N PRO A 62 -34.35 25.43 16.78
CA PRO A 62 -35.80 25.62 16.93
C PRO A 62 -36.45 26.13 15.64
N GLU A 63 -37.62 25.66 15.34
CA GLU A 63 -38.37 26.12 14.16
C GLU A 63 -38.84 27.56 14.29
#